data_bdc15821d489a1d6eb6b4bfe19147c5c
#
_entry.id   bdc15821d489a1d6eb6b4bfe19147c5c
#
_cell.length_a   1.000
_cell.length_b   1.000
_cell.length_c   1.000
_cell.angle_alpha   90.00
_cell.angle_beta   90.00
_cell.angle_gamma   90.00
#
_symmetry.space_group_name_H-M   'P 1'
#
loop_
_entity.id
_entity.type
_entity.pdbx_description
1 polymer ?
#
loop_
_entity_poly.entity_id
_entity_poly.type
_entity_poly.pdbx_seq_one_letter_code
_entity_poly.pdbx_strand_id
1 'polypeptide(L)'
;MPPLTYANYLDLEKLLTLQKPRSTPAEHDEMLFIIIHQTYELWFKQLLHEFEKINRDFSAGHLFGAIHTFKRVRTIMKVLVAQVDILETMTPSSFSSFRDRLETASGFQSVQCFVCAFLASAATLNFITVAAAALGIKEATS
;
A
#
# COMPACT_ATOMS: atom_id res chain seq x y z
N MET A 1 29.65 -19.05 -1.34
CA MET A 1 28.54 -18.15 -1.75
C MET A 1 29.08 -16.73 -1.81
N PRO A 2 28.76 -15.92 -2.82
CA PRO A 2 29.14 -14.51 -2.78
C PRO A 2 28.55 -13.83 -1.56
N PRO A 3 29.21 -12.80 -0.99
CA PRO A 3 28.70 -12.10 0.19
C PRO A 3 27.36 -11.39 -0.15
N LEU A 4 26.44 -11.37 0.81
CA LEU A 4 25.17 -10.68 0.68
C LEU A 4 25.43 -9.17 0.65
N THR A 5 25.10 -8.54 -0.47
CA THR A 5 25.19 -7.08 -0.66
C THR A 5 23.81 -6.45 -0.65
N TYR A 6 23.73 -5.12 -0.46
CA TYR A 6 22.48 -4.37 -0.56
C TYR A 6 21.74 -4.61 -1.88
N ALA A 7 22.48 -4.59 -2.99
CA ALA A 7 21.92 -4.80 -4.32
C ALA A 7 21.36 -6.22 -4.49
N ASN A 8 22.09 -7.25 -4.04
CA ASN A 8 21.65 -8.63 -4.15
C ASN A 8 20.49 -8.95 -3.18
N TYR A 9 20.51 -8.36 -1.98
CA TYR A 9 19.43 -8.56 -1.00
C TYR A 9 18.09 -8.01 -1.48
N LEU A 10 18.10 -6.86 -2.15
CA LEU A 10 16.91 -6.19 -2.65
C LEU A 10 16.56 -6.54 -4.11
N ASP A 11 17.35 -7.38 -4.76
CA ASP A 11 17.21 -7.72 -6.19
C ASP A 11 17.08 -6.43 -7.06
N LEU A 12 17.98 -5.45 -6.79
CA LEU A 12 17.86 -4.10 -7.36
C LEU A 12 17.97 -4.10 -8.87
N GLU A 13 18.84 -4.92 -9.45
CA GLU A 13 19.01 -5.03 -10.89
C GLU A 13 17.66 -5.36 -11.56
N LYS A 14 16.95 -6.34 -11.03
CA LYS A 14 15.64 -6.72 -11.53
C LYS A 14 14.58 -5.66 -11.22
N LEU A 15 14.53 -5.15 -9.99
CA LEU A 15 13.56 -4.14 -9.59
C LEU A 15 13.60 -2.91 -10.48
N LEU A 16 14.81 -2.41 -10.79
CA LEU A 16 15.01 -1.19 -11.58
C LEU A 16 14.87 -1.40 -13.10
N THR A 17 14.58 -2.62 -13.55
CA THR A 17 14.25 -2.94 -14.96
C THR A 17 12.78 -3.21 -15.22
N LEU A 18 11.93 -3.10 -14.18
CA LEU A 18 10.49 -3.36 -14.31
C LEU A 18 9.70 -2.17 -14.88
N GLN A 19 10.30 -0.97 -14.95
CA GLN A 19 9.68 0.23 -15.50
C GLN A 19 9.83 0.22 -17.02
N LYS A 20 8.73 -0.05 -17.73
CA LYS A 20 8.73 -0.20 -19.20
C LYS A 20 7.69 0.73 -19.83
N PRO A 21 8.07 1.97 -20.14
CA PRO A 21 7.20 2.90 -20.88
C PRO A 21 6.78 2.32 -22.23
N ARG A 22 5.59 2.64 -22.68
CA ARG A 22 5.00 2.17 -23.94
C ARG A 22 4.86 3.25 -25.00
N SER A 23 5.05 4.52 -24.62
CA SER A 23 4.90 5.64 -25.53
C SER A 23 6.02 5.72 -26.56
N THR A 24 5.64 6.00 -27.80
CA THR A 24 6.54 6.26 -28.91
C THR A 24 6.00 7.47 -29.70
N PRO A 25 6.68 8.63 -29.69
CA PRO A 25 7.90 8.94 -28.95
C PRO A 25 7.73 8.82 -27.43
N ALA A 26 8.85 8.68 -26.69
CA ALA A 26 8.84 8.52 -25.24
C ALA A 26 8.28 9.77 -24.54
N GLU A 27 7.32 9.56 -23.65
CA GLU A 27 6.72 10.62 -22.82
C GLU A 27 7.37 10.63 -21.44
N HIS A 28 7.83 11.80 -20.99
CA HIS A 28 8.61 11.92 -19.76
C HIS A 28 7.83 11.43 -18.52
N ASP A 29 6.57 11.83 -18.41
CA ASP A 29 5.75 11.60 -17.22
C ASP A 29 5.20 10.15 -17.14
N GLU A 30 5.31 9.37 -18.22
CA GLU A 30 4.94 7.96 -18.19
C GLU A 30 5.82 7.16 -17.21
N MET A 31 7.10 7.50 -17.08
CA MET A 31 7.98 6.88 -16.10
C MET A 31 7.52 7.19 -14.67
N LEU A 32 7.16 8.44 -14.37
CA LEU A 32 6.59 8.84 -13.08
C LEU A 32 5.32 8.05 -12.78
N PHE A 33 4.42 7.92 -13.75
CA PHE A 33 3.18 7.19 -13.62
C PHE A 33 3.43 5.72 -13.26
N ILE A 34 4.36 5.04 -13.94
CA ILE A 34 4.71 3.64 -13.66
C ILE A 34 5.29 3.50 -12.24
N ILE A 35 6.28 4.32 -11.89
CA ILE A 35 6.98 4.21 -10.61
C ILE A 35 6.01 4.44 -9.45
N ILE A 36 5.14 5.44 -9.55
CA ILE A 36 4.20 5.76 -8.47
C ILE A 36 3.24 4.59 -8.23
N HIS A 37 2.69 4.00 -9.30
CA HIS A 37 1.78 2.87 -9.17
C HIS A 37 2.49 1.62 -8.63
N GLN A 38 3.71 1.32 -9.09
CA GLN A 38 4.52 0.23 -8.53
C GLN A 38 4.82 0.45 -7.05
N THR A 39 5.09 1.69 -6.65
CA THR A 39 5.34 2.04 -5.24
C THR A 39 4.08 1.85 -4.39
N TYR A 40 2.89 2.22 -4.90
CA TYR A 40 1.63 1.92 -4.25
C TYR A 40 1.44 0.41 -4.03
N GLU A 41 1.67 -0.40 -5.05
CA GLU A 41 1.52 -1.86 -4.95
C GLU A 41 2.50 -2.47 -3.93
N LEU A 42 3.73 -1.97 -3.82
CA LEU A 42 4.69 -2.40 -2.80
C LEU A 42 4.23 -2.01 -1.38
N TRP A 43 3.66 -0.81 -1.21
CA TRP A 43 3.09 -0.42 0.07
C TRP A 43 1.84 -1.21 0.42
N PHE A 44 0.96 -1.52 -0.53
CA PHE A 44 -0.18 -2.40 -0.29
C PHE A 44 0.26 -3.79 0.14
N LYS A 45 1.28 -4.35 -0.49
CA LYS A 45 1.88 -5.62 -0.07
C LYS A 45 2.38 -5.56 1.38
N GLN A 46 3.06 -4.47 1.77
CA GLN A 46 3.51 -4.28 3.14
C GLN A 46 2.33 -4.14 4.12
N LEU A 47 1.30 -3.39 3.76
CA LEU A 47 0.10 -3.25 4.59
C LEU A 47 -0.58 -4.60 4.82
N LEU A 48 -0.72 -5.44 3.80
CA LEU A 48 -1.27 -6.80 3.94
C LEU A 48 -0.47 -7.62 4.94
N HIS A 49 0.86 -7.57 4.85
CA HIS A 49 1.76 -8.24 5.80
C HIS A 49 1.58 -7.74 7.25
N GLU A 50 1.42 -6.43 7.46
CA GLU A 50 1.17 -5.86 8.79
C GLU A 50 -0.23 -6.25 9.33
N PHE A 51 -1.26 -6.28 8.47
CA PHE A 51 -2.60 -6.71 8.89
C PHE A 51 -2.63 -8.18 9.30
N GLU A 52 -1.91 -9.06 8.61
CA GLU A 52 -1.77 -10.45 9.04
C GLU A 52 -1.12 -10.56 10.43
N LYS A 53 -0.10 -9.75 10.71
CA LYS A 53 0.53 -9.69 12.02
C LYS A 53 -0.46 -9.19 13.09
N ILE A 54 -1.22 -8.14 12.80
CA ILE A 54 -2.24 -7.59 13.71
C ILE A 54 -3.26 -8.67 14.07
N ASN A 55 -3.77 -9.41 13.09
CA ASN A 55 -4.73 -10.48 13.32
C ASN A 55 -4.15 -11.61 14.18
N ARG A 56 -2.90 -12.00 13.95
CA ARG A 56 -2.21 -12.99 14.80
C ARG A 56 -2.05 -12.49 16.23
N ASP A 57 -1.61 -11.25 16.42
CA ASP A 57 -1.42 -10.65 17.74
C ASP A 57 -2.73 -10.57 18.51
N PHE A 58 -3.84 -10.18 17.86
CA PHE A 58 -5.17 -10.17 18.48
C PHE A 58 -5.62 -11.59 18.89
N SER A 59 -5.48 -12.56 18.00
CA SER A 59 -5.86 -13.94 18.29
C SER A 59 -5.06 -14.55 19.44
N ALA A 60 -3.83 -14.08 19.64
CA ALA A 60 -2.95 -14.50 20.75
C ALA A 60 -3.10 -13.65 22.02
N GLY A 61 -3.96 -12.62 22.03
CA GLY A 61 -4.11 -11.69 23.15
C GLY A 61 -2.96 -10.70 23.33
N HIS A 62 -2.08 -10.57 22.33
CA HIS A 62 -0.90 -9.68 22.37
C HIS A 62 -1.26 -8.24 21.97
N LEU A 63 -2.10 -7.55 22.75
CA LEU A 63 -2.63 -6.23 22.43
C LEU A 63 -1.55 -5.17 22.18
N PHE A 64 -0.48 -5.15 22.96
CA PHE A 64 0.61 -4.18 22.77
C PHE A 64 1.32 -4.38 21.42
N GLY A 65 1.50 -5.62 20.96
CA GLY A 65 2.05 -5.94 19.67
C GLY A 65 1.16 -5.43 18.54
N ALA A 66 -0.14 -5.67 18.63
CA ALA A 66 -1.13 -5.18 17.67
C ALA A 66 -1.13 -3.64 17.60
N ILE A 67 -1.17 -2.95 18.75
CA ILE A 67 -1.14 -1.47 18.82
C ILE A 67 0.14 -0.92 18.16
N HIS A 68 1.29 -1.54 18.42
CA HIS A 68 2.55 -1.13 17.81
C HIS A 68 2.51 -1.27 16.29
N THR A 69 1.99 -2.37 15.80
CA THR A 69 1.85 -2.63 14.36
C THR A 69 0.86 -1.67 13.71
N PHE A 70 -0.25 -1.32 14.37
CA PHE A 70 -1.18 -0.29 13.90
C PHE A 70 -0.54 1.09 13.73
N LYS A 71 0.39 1.48 14.61
CA LYS A 71 1.13 2.74 14.43
C LYS A 71 1.92 2.75 13.11
N ARG A 72 2.52 1.61 12.74
CA ARG A 72 3.22 1.46 11.46
C ARG A 72 2.25 1.55 10.28
N VAL A 73 1.13 0.81 10.32
CA VAL A 73 0.08 0.87 9.30
C VAL A 73 -0.36 2.31 9.08
N ARG A 74 -0.67 3.05 10.16
CA ARG A 74 -1.05 4.47 10.07
C ARG A 74 0.03 5.33 9.42
N THR A 75 1.30 5.06 9.69
CA THR A 75 2.41 5.82 9.10
C THR A 75 2.53 5.54 7.61
N ILE A 76 2.40 4.27 7.19
CA ILE A 76 2.39 3.90 5.77
C ILE A 76 1.20 4.56 5.05
N MET A 77 0.01 4.55 5.64
CA MET A 77 -1.16 5.22 5.06
C MET A 77 -0.94 6.72 4.84
N LYS A 78 -0.26 7.41 5.75
CA LYS A 78 0.11 8.82 5.54
C LYS A 78 1.05 9.00 4.34
N VAL A 79 2.01 8.09 4.16
CA VAL A 79 2.91 8.12 3.00
C VAL A 79 2.13 7.91 1.70
N LEU A 80 1.18 6.96 1.69
CA LEU A 80 0.32 6.72 0.52
C LEU A 80 -0.49 7.96 0.15
N VAL A 81 -1.07 8.65 1.12
CA VAL A 81 -1.79 9.91 0.88
C VAL A 81 -0.84 10.98 0.34
N ALA A 82 0.32 11.15 0.94
CA ALA A 82 1.29 12.16 0.51
C ALA A 82 1.87 11.89 -0.91
N GLN A 83 1.87 10.63 -1.36
CA GLN A 83 2.30 10.31 -2.73
C GLN A 83 1.34 10.84 -3.80
N VAL A 84 0.08 11.14 -3.45
CA VAL A 84 -0.87 11.77 -4.38
C VAL A 84 -0.35 13.14 -4.81
N ASP A 85 0.28 13.89 -3.89
CA ASP A 85 0.85 15.22 -4.19
C ASP A 85 1.90 15.13 -5.31
N ILE A 86 2.66 14.03 -5.37
CA ILE A 86 3.63 13.81 -6.46
C ILE A 86 2.89 13.54 -7.78
N LEU A 87 1.83 12.74 -7.75
CA LEU A 87 1.04 12.44 -8.95
C LEU A 87 0.35 13.71 -9.49
N GLU A 88 -0.09 14.62 -8.61
CA GLU A 88 -0.72 15.89 -8.96
C GLU A 88 0.24 16.88 -9.65
N THR A 89 1.56 16.64 -9.59
CA THR A 89 2.52 17.42 -10.38
C THR A 89 2.42 17.15 -11.87
N MET A 90 1.81 16.01 -12.26
CA MET A 90 1.55 15.69 -13.67
C MET A 90 0.39 16.53 -14.20
N THR A 91 0.61 17.25 -15.31
CA THR A 91 -0.47 18.02 -15.92
C THR A 91 -1.48 17.12 -16.65
N PRO A 92 -2.75 17.53 -16.79
CA PRO A 92 -3.73 16.79 -17.59
C PRO A 92 -3.28 16.55 -19.03
N SER A 93 -2.55 17.49 -19.64
CA SER A 93 -2.02 17.34 -20.98
C SER A 93 -0.91 16.28 -21.04
N SER A 94 0.00 16.26 -20.05
CA SER A 94 1.04 15.23 -19.96
C SER A 94 0.43 13.84 -19.80
N PHE A 95 -0.60 13.71 -18.96
CA PHE A 95 -1.31 12.43 -18.80
C PHE A 95 -2.01 12.01 -20.10
N SER A 96 -2.69 12.92 -20.77
CA SER A 96 -3.41 12.63 -22.01
C SER A 96 -2.50 12.17 -23.13
N SER A 97 -1.22 12.59 -23.15
CA SER A 97 -0.27 12.22 -24.21
C SER A 97 0.03 10.71 -24.26
N PHE A 98 -0.03 10.00 -23.13
CA PHE A 98 0.18 8.57 -23.07
C PHE A 98 -1.03 7.73 -22.60
N ARG A 99 -2.12 8.38 -22.20
CA ARG A 99 -3.34 7.71 -21.67
C ARG A 99 -3.87 6.62 -22.59
N ASP A 100 -3.91 6.87 -23.88
CA ASP A 100 -4.42 5.90 -24.86
C ASP A 100 -3.53 4.65 -24.99
N ARG A 101 -2.26 4.75 -24.60
CA ARG A 101 -1.32 3.61 -24.60
C ARG A 101 -1.54 2.67 -23.41
N LEU A 102 -2.23 3.14 -22.38
CA LEU A 102 -2.58 2.32 -21.21
C LEU A 102 -3.79 1.41 -21.48
N GLU A 103 -4.49 1.58 -22.59
CA GLU A 103 -5.68 0.81 -22.96
C GLU A 103 -6.71 0.79 -21.80
N THR A 104 -7.00 -0.40 -21.27
CA THR A 104 -7.90 -0.60 -20.14
C THR A 104 -7.20 -0.57 -18.78
N ALA A 105 -5.87 -0.42 -18.73
CA ALA A 105 -5.13 -0.40 -17.46
C ALA A 105 -5.55 0.78 -16.59
N SER A 106 -5.92 0.49 -15.35
CA SER A 106 -6.39 1.46 -14.37
C SER A 106 -5.97 1.06 -12.96
N GLY A 107 -5.59 2.03 -12.14
CA GLY A 107 -5.31 1.82 -10.72
C GLY A 107 -6.49 1.22 -9.94
N PHE A 108 -7.73 1.40 -10.42
CA PHE A 108 -8.92 0.76 -9.85
C PHE A 108 -8.95 -0.76 -10.03
N GLN A 109 -8.07 -1.34 -10.83
CA GLN A 109 -7.93 -2.80 -10.98
C GLN A 109 -7.02 -3.43 -9.91
N SER A 110 -6.41 -2.63 -9.03
CA SER A 110 -5.54 -3.15 -7.98
C SER A 110 -6.34 -3.97 -6.96
N VAL A 111 -6.18 -5.28 -7.01
CA VAL A 111 -6.76 -6.22 -6.04
C VAL A 111 -6.19 -5.96 -4.64
N GLN A 112 -4.90 -5.65 -4.54
CA GLN A 112 -4.25 -5.37 -3.26
C GLN A 112 -4.85 -4.13 -2.58
N CYS A 113 -5.16 -3.08 -3.35
CA CYS A 113 -5.83 -1.88 -2.83
C CYS A 113 -7.18 -2.22 -2.19
N PHE A 114 -8.03 -2.98 -2.87
CA PHE A 114 -9.33 -3.40 -2.33
C PHE A 114 -9.19 -4.25 -1.08
N VAL A 115 -8.27 -5.22 -1.08
CA VAL A 115 -8.04 -6.08 0.08
C VAL A 115 -7.50 -5.27 1.26
N CYS A 116 -6.59 -4.32 1.04
CA CYS A 116 -6.11 -3.41 2.09
C CYS A 116 -7.25 -2.57 2.69
N ALA A 117 -8.13 -2.01 1.87
CA ALA A 117 -9.27 -1.23 2.34
C ALA A 117 -10.22 -2.08 3.20
N PHE A 118 -10.52 -3.30 2.76
CA PHE A 118 -11.35 -4.25 3.51
C PHE A 118 -10.71 -4.64 4.84
N LEU A 119 -9.44 -5.03 4.85
CA LEU A 119 -8.73 -5.45 6.06
C LEU A 119 -8.52 -4.28 7.04
N ALA A 120 -8.32 -3.06 6.55
CA ALA A 120 -8.27 -1.86 7.39
C ALA A 120 -9.58 -1.67 8.15
N SER A 121 -10.73 -1.84 7.49
CA SER A 121 -12.04 -1.75 8.11
C SER A 121 -12.26 -2.86 9.13
N ALA A 122 -11.95 -4.11 8.79
CA ALA A 122 -12.10 -5.26 9.69
C ALA A 122 -11.18 -5.17 10.91
N ALA A 123 -9.91 -4.78 10.72
CA ALA A 123 -8.96 -4.60 11.80
C ALA A 123 -9.37 -3.47 12.76
N THR A 124 -9.95 -2.37 12.22
CA THR A 124 -10.49 -1.28 13.04
C THR A 124 -11.68 -1.74 13.88
N LEU A 125 -12.61 -2.49 13.31
CA LEU A 125 -13.74 -3.06 14.04
C LEU A 125 -13.29 -4.00 15.15
N ASN A 126 -12.36 -4.93 14.86
CA ASN A 126 -11.81 -5.82 15.86
C ASN A 126 -11.11 -5.07 17.00
N PHE A 127 -10.36 -4.00 16.69
CA PHE A 127 -9.73 -3.16 17.70
C PHE A 127 -10.75 -2.48 18.61
N ILE A 128 -11.83 -1.93 18.03
CA ILE A 128 -12.90 -1.26 18.78
C ILE A 128 -13.58 -2.27 19.71
N THR A 129 -13.92 -3.46 19.21
CA THR A 129 -14.58 -4.52 19.99
C THR A 129 -13.72 -4.98 21.17
N VAL A 130 -12.42 -5.24 20.91
CA VAL A 130 -11.48 -5.68 21.97
C VAL A 130 -11.23 -4.55 22.99
N ALA A 131 -11.10 -3.30 22.53
CA ALA A 131 -10.91 -2.16 23.41
C ALA A 131 -12.16 -1.92 24.28
N ALA A 132 -13.36 -2.02 23.71
CA ALA A 132 -14.62 -1.90 24.45
C ALA A 132 -14.74 -3.00 25.52
N ALA A 133 -14.41 -4.25 25.18
CA ALA A 133 -14.41 -5.36 26.13
C ALA A 133 -13.40 -5.16 27.26
N ALA A 134 -12.17 -4.70 26.93
CA ALA A 134 -11.13 -4.42 27.93
C ALA A 134 -11.50 -3.25 28.88
N LEU A 135 -12.28 -2.28 28.39
CA LEU A 135 -12.77 -1.14 29.18
C LEU A 135 -14.10 -1.43 29.90
N GLY A 136 -14.66 -2.64 29.76
CA GLY A 136 -15.93 -3.02 30.37
C GLY A 136 -17.15 -2.27 29.81
N ILE A 137 -17.04 -1.69 28.62
CA ILE A 137 -18.13 -1.02 27.94
C ILE A 137 -19.06 -2.09 27.37
N LYS A 138 -20.21 -2.29 27.98
CA LYS A 138 -21.27 -3.16 27.43
C LYS A 138 -21.86 -2.50 26.20
N GLU A 139 -21.99 -3.24 25.10
CA GLU A 139 -22.76 -2.80 23.95
C GLU A 139 -24.18 -2.49 24.42
N ALA A 140 -24.62 -1.27 24.13
CA ALA A 140 -26.02 -0.90 24.29
C ALA A 140 -26.82 -1.58 23.17
N THR A 141 -27.24 -2.83 23.39
CA THR A 141 -28.23 -3.49 22.53
C THR A 141 -29.60 -2.88 22.86
N SER A 142 -30.07 -2.05 21.97
CA SER A 142 -31.49 -1.67 21.87
C SER A 142 -32.05 -2.22 20.56
#